data_1a2dae6ee3357d9f914580bca0aaac83
#
_entry.id   1a2dae6ee3357d9f914580bca0aaac83
#
_cell.length_a   1.000
_cell.length_b   1.000
_cell.length_c   1.000
_cell.angle_alpha   90.00
_cell.angle_beta   90.00
_cell.angle_gamma   90.00
#
_symmetry.space_group_name_H-M   'P 1'
#
loop_
_entity.id
_entity.type
_entity.pdbx_description
1 polymer ?
#
loop_
_entity_poly.entity_id
_entity_poly.type
_entity_poly.pdbx_seq_one_letter_code
_entity_poly.pdbx_strand_id
1 'polypeptide(L)'
;MSNILKLADIVKIKGGKRLPKGENLQITPNAHPYIRVRDMKGKFIPTDELEYVPDHIFPKIKNYIVNTNDVIVSIVGTIGLVSIITEKLNNASQTENCAKLSGLDRIDAEYLYYFLISEIGQAELQKATVGAVQPKLPLYGLENVFIDWKTRTEREEIVKQLNSLDNKIQLNTQINQTLEQIAQALFKSWFVDFDPVRAKVQALSDGLTLEQSELAAMQAISGKTLEELIALSQTQPDRYAELAETAKAFPCEFGGDGVPMGWNISIIGQEVETVGGATPSTKEEKFWNNGEIAWTTPKDLSSATSPVLLKTERKITESGLKKISSGLLSIGTVLLSSRAPVGYLSLAQIPVAINQGYIAIKCNKSLNNYYMLQWCKENLEEIKGRASGTTFLEISKTTFRQIPIIVPDGNILSLFEKQCSSIYQSITVNTKENIYLEKTRDLLLPRLLNGEI
;
A
#
# COMPACT_ATOMS: atom_id res chain seq x y z
N MET A 1 21.74 -8.06 -35.34
CA MET A 1 23.09 -8.26 -34.77
C MET A 1 23.08 -7.62 -33.38
N SER A 2 23.51 -8.34 -32.34
CA SER A 2 23.62 -7.79 -30.98
C SER A 2 24.65 -6.65 -30.97
N ASN A 3 24.28 -5.50 -30.47
CA ASN A 3 25.16 -4.34 -30.31
C ASN A 3 25.52 -4.17 -28.84
N ILE A 4 26.49 -4.97 -28.38
CA ILE A 4 26.93 -4.97 -26.97
C ILE A 4 27.82 -3.75 -26.74
N LEU A 5 27.34 -2.82 -25.91
CA LEU A 5 28.02 -1.59 -25.53
C LEU A 5 28.22 -1.56 -24.00
N LYS A 6 29.19 -0.74 -23.55
CA LYS A 6 29.31 -0.39 -22.13
C LYS A 6 28.32 0.71 -21.78
N LEU A 7 27.87 0.76 -20.54
CA LEU A 7 27.00 1.87 -20.09
C LEU A 7 27.71 3.24 -20.27
N ALA A 8 29.02 3.31 -20.08
CA ALA A 8 29.79 4.53 -20.31
C ALA A 8 29.71 5.07 -21.75
N ASP A 9 29.44 4.20 -22.74
CA ASP A 9 29.31 4.59 -24.15
C ASP A 9 27.93 5.19 -24.46
N ILE A 10 26.94 4.98 -23.57
CA ILE A 10 25.52 5.32 -23.77
C ILE A 10 25.11 6.49 -22.87
N VAL A 11 25.60 6.54 -21.63
CA VAL A 11 25.14 7.47 -20.59
C VAL A 11 26.31 8.13 -19.86
N LYS A 12 26.03 9.31 -19.31
CA LYS A 12 26.94 9.97 -18.36
C LYS A 12 26.60 9.50 -16.95
N ILE A 13 27.58 8.90 -16.24
CA ILE A 13 27.39 8.35 -14.91
C ILE A 13 27.97 9.32 -13.87
N LYS A 14 27.16 9.70 -12.87
CA LYS A 14 27.57 10.56 -11.75
C LYS A 14 26.96 10.08 -10.45
N GLY A 15 27.76 10.12 -9.38
CA GLY A 15 27.27 9.89 -8.01
C GLY A 15 26.49 11.08 -7.45
N GLY A 16 25.73 10.83 -6.39
CA GLY A 16 25.07 11.87 -5.60
C GLY A 16 25.97 12.44 -4.49
N LYS A 17 25.37 13.21 -3.59
CA LYS A 17 26.05 13.86 -2.48
C LYS A 17 25.21 13.82 -1.22
N ARG A 18 25.83 13.44 -0.07
CA ARG A 18 25.21 13.65 1.25
C ARG A 18 25.22 15.11 1.64
N LEU A 19 24.35 15.46 2.58
CA LEU A 19 24.40 16.78 3.18
C LEU A 19 25.75 17.01 3.90
N PRO A 20 26.19 18.27 4.04
CA PRO A 20 27.35 18.62 4.85
C PRO A 20 27.18 18.08 6.30
N LYS A 21 28.31 17.82 6.96
CA LYS A 21 28.32 17.32 8.35
C LYS A 21 27.57 18.28 9.29
N GLY A 22 26.63 17.75 10.07
CA GLY A 22 25.82 18.52 11.02
C GLY A 22 24.51 19.07 10.45
N GLU A 23 24.28 18.92 9.14
CA GLU A 23 23.04 19.36 8.49
C GLU A 23 22.04 18.19 8.37
N ASN A 24 20.75 18.51 8.45
CA ASN A 24 19.65 17.56 8.34
C ASN A 24 18.70 17.95 7.21
N LEU A 25 17.97 16.96 6.70
CA LEU A 25 16.84 17.18 5.81
C LEU A 25 15.67 17.75 6.61
N GLN A 26 14.76 18.42 5.93
CA GLN A 26 13.50 18.92 6.49
C GLN A 26 12.30 18.17 5.90
N ILE A 27 11.23 18.08 6.69
CA ILE A 27 9.95 17.47 6.26
C ILE A 27 9.13 18.50 5.48
N THR A 28 9.22 19.79 5.85
CA THR A 28 8.50 20.87 5.17
C THR A 28 8.92 20.94 3.70
N PRO A 29 7.97 20.80 2.75
CA PRO A 29 8.25 20.85 1.33
C PRO A 29 8.86 22.21 0.89
N ASN A 30 9.82 22.13 -0.02
CA ASN A 30 10.38 23.26 -0.76
C ASN A 30 10.73 22.82 -2.19
N ALA A 31 11.46 23.64 -2.95
CA ALA A 31 11.87 23.35 -4.32
C ALA A 31 12.99 22.29 -4.44
N HIS A 32 13.48 21.69 -3.34
CA HIS A 32 14.69 20.87 -3.31
C HIS A 32 14.44 19.48 -2.69
N PRO A 33 13.60 18.61 -3.30
CA PRO A 33 13.42 17.24 -2.81
C PRO A 33 14.74 16.48 -2.84
N TYR A 34 14.91 15.54 -1.87
CA TYR A 34 16.12 14.75 -1.72
C TYR A 34 15.78 13.25 -1.81
N ILE A 35 16.36 12.58 -2.79
CA ILE A 35 16.11 11.17 -3.09
C ILE A 35 17.14 10.30 -2.37
N ARG A 36 16.65 9.30 -1.62
CA ARG A 36 17.46 8.27 -0.94
C ARG A 36 17.11 6.88 -1.45
N VAL A 37 17.98 5.92 -1.17
CA VAL A 37 17.75 4.50 -1.53
C VAL A 37 16.39 3.99 -1.02
N ARG A 38 15.96 4.38 0.18
CA ARG A 38 14.67 4.00 0.76
C ARG A 38 13.44 4.49 -0.03
N ASP A 39 13.63 5.54 -0.82
CA ASP A 39 12.56 6.17 -1.60
C ASP A 39 12.37 5.48 -2.97
N MET A 40 13.33 4.62 -3.37
CA MET A 40 13.33 3.85 -4.62
C MET A 40 12.46 2.60 -4.48
N LYS A 41 11.14 2.77 -4.55
CA LYS A 41 10.15 1.69 -4.32
C LYS A 41 9.64 1.04 -5.62
N GLY A 42 10.16 1.41 -6.79
CA GLY A 42 9.74 0.89 -8.10
C GLY A 42 10.24 1.74 -9.27
N LYS A 43 9.60 1.58 -10.44
CA LYS A 43 9.97 2.30 -11.67
C LYS A 43 10.01 3.81 -11.48
N PHE A 44 9.03 4.37 -10.77
CA PHE A 44 8.96 5.78 -10.45
C PHE A 44 8.97 5.98 -8.93
N ILE A 45 9.63 7.04 -8.48
CA ILE A 45 9.74 7.38 -7.06
C ILE A 45 8.48 8.11 -6.62
N PRO A 46 7.78 7.65 -5.56
CA PRO A 46 6.68 8.40 -4.95
C PRO A 46 7.15 9.77 -4.42
N THR A 47 6.29 10.78 -4.50
CA THR A 47 6.64 12.17 -4.10
C THR A 47 6.05 12.60 -2.77
N ASP A 48 5.17 11.82 -2.18
CA ASP A 48 4.35 12.12 -1.00
C ASP A 48 5.06 11.94 0.35
N GLU A 49 6.18 11.21 0.39
CA GLU A 49 6.95 10.94 1.63
C GLU A 49 8.40 11.44 1.56
N LEU A 50 8.72 12.32 0.62
CA LEU A 50 10.09 12.83 0.47
C LEU A 50 10.45 13.83 1.56
N GLU A 51 11.72 13.88 1.90
CA GLU A 51 12.32 14.95 2.68
C GLU A 51 13.07 15.89 1.74
N TYR A 52 13.36 17.09 2.21
CA TYR A 52 13.85 18.19 1.38
C TYR A 52 15.15 18.75 1.92
N VAL A 53 15.99 19.24 1.00
CA VAL A 53 17.21 19.97 1.35
C VAL A 53 16.83 21.40 1.76
N PRO A 54 17.27 21.88 2.94
CA PRO A 54 17.05 23.29 3.30
C PRO A 54 17.68 24.25 2.28
N ASP A 55 17.01 25.37 2.00
CA ASP A 55 17.42 26.35 0.98
C ASP A 55 18.86 26.87 1.17
N HIS A 56 19.30 27.07 2.43
CA HIS A 56 20.66 27.52 2.74
C HIS A 56 21.74 26.46 2.50
N ILE A 57 21.35 25.18 2.39
CA ILE A 57 22.24 24.05 2.13
C ILE A 57 22.32 23.74 0.63
N PHE A 58 21.21 23.89 -0.09
CA PHE A 58 21.12 23.53 -1.50
C PHE A 58 22.27 24.08 -2.37
N PRO A 59 22.75 25.33 -2.23
CA PRO A 59 23.90 25.84 -3.02
C PRO A 59 25.16 24.97 -2.92
N LYS A 60 25.37 24.27 -1.78
CA LYS A 60 26.55 23.42 -1.55
C LYS A 60 26.48 22.08 -2.30
N ILE A 61 25.29 21.64 -2.70
CA ILE A 61 25.04 20.34 -3.36
C ILE A 61 24.32 20.46 -4.71
N LYS A 62 24.08 21.65 -5.20
CA LYS A 62 23.33 21.94 -6.44
C LYS A 62 23.84 21.22 -7.71
N ASN A 63 25.10 20.78 -7.72
CA ASN A 63 25.69 20.04 -8.85
C ASN A 63 25.35 18.53 -8.84
N TYR A 64 24.67 18.04 -7.80
CA TYR A 64 24.31 16.64 -7.59
C TYR A 64 22.80 16.43 -7.72
N ILE A 65 22.20 17.14 -8.68
CA ILE A 65 20.79 17.02 -9.01
C ILE A 65 20.57 15.96 -10.08
N VAL A 66 19.34 15.44 -10.15
CA VAL A 66 18.83 14.58 -11.21
C VAL A 66 17.86 15.36 -12.10
N ASN A 67 17.71 14.92 -13.33
CA ASN A 67 16.78 15.52 -14.29
C ASN A 67 15.80 14.48 -14.81
N THR A 68 14.72 14.97 -15.42
CA THR A 68 13.72 14.12 -16.08
C THR A 68 14.41 13.13 -17.04
N ASN A 69 13.99 11.87 -17.01
CA ASN A 69 14.55 10.73 -17.73
C ASN A 69 15.95 10.27 -17.26
N ASP A 70 16.56 10.87 -16.24
CA ASP A 70 17.71 10.23 -15.62
C ASP A 70 17.26 8.89 -15.00
N VAL A 71 18.06 7.85 -15.21
CA VAL A 71 17.91 6.57 -14.52
C VAL A 71 18.83 6.56 -13.32
N ILE A 72 18.30 6.28 -12.14
CA ILE A 72 19.09 6.17 -10.92
C ILE A 72 19.21 4.72 -10.46
N VAL A 73 20.42 4.38 -9.97
CA VAL A 73 20.75 3.06 -9.47
C VAL A 73 21.31 3.18 -8.06
N SER A 74 20.83 2.38 -7.13
CA SER A 74 21.40 2.30 -5.79
C SER A 74 22.73 1.55 -5.83
N ILE A 75 23.77 2.14 -5.22
CA ILE A 75 25.15 1.64 -5.29
C ILE A 75 25.76 1.27 -3.94
N VAL A 76 25.07 1.56 -2.83
CA VAL A 76 25.46 1.20 -1.46
C VAL A 76 24.23 0.85 -0.65
N GLY A 77 24.33 -0.13 0.24
CA GLY A 77 23.23 -0.69 1.01
C GLY A 77 22.50 -1.77 0.20
N THR A 78 21.25 -1.55 -0.14
CA THR A 78 20.55 -2.40 -1.11
C THR A 78 21.00 -1.99 -2.51
N ILE A 79 21.93 -2.75 -3.09
CA ILE A 79 22.49 -2.47 -4.43
C ILE A 79 21.53 -2.95 -5.51
N GLY A 80 21.44 -2.21 -6.63
CA GLY A 80 20.72 -2.64 -7.83
C GLY A 80 19.24 -2.25 -7.86
N LEU A 81 18.75 -1.44 -6.92
CA LEU A 81 17.45 -0.78 -7.11
C LEU A 81 17.57 0.25 -8.23
N VAL A 82 16.58 0.28 -9.11
CA VAL A 82 16.56 1.15 -10.28
C VAL A 82 15.26 1.95 -10.30
N SER A 83 15.34 3.24 -10.61
CA SER A 83 14.17 4.10 -10.82
C SER A 83 14.44 5.13 -11.91
N ILE A 84 13.37 5.62 -12.54
CA ILE A 84 13.41 6.69 -13.54
C ILE A 84 12.90 7.98 -12.90
N ILE A 85 13.59 9.08 -13.15
CA ILE A 85 13.21 10.41 -12.68
C ILE A 85 12.08 10.95 -13.56
N THR A 86 10.98 11.29 -12.90
CA THR A 86 9.82 11.94 -13.54
C THR A 86 9.98 13.47 -13.55
N GLU A 87 9.15 14.16 -14.30
CA GLU A 87 9.12 15.63 -14.33
C GLU A 87 8.88 16.25 -12.95
N LYS A 88 8.10 15.61 -12.08
CA LYS A 88 7.86 16.06 -10.69
C LYS A 88 9.14 16.09 -9.84
N LEU A 89 10.15 15.31 -10.20
CA LEU A 89 11.44 15.21 -9.50
C LEU A 89 12.59 15.83 -10.30
N ASN A 90 12.26 16.56 -11.35
CA ASN A 90 13.28 17.34 -12.08
C ASN A 90 13.98 18.32 -11.14
N ASN A 91 15.32 18.35 -11.16
CA ASN A 91 16.18 19.10 -10.24
C ASN A 91 16.19 18.61 -8.77
N ALA A 92 15.64 17.44 -8.45
CA ALA A 92 15.81 16.85 -7.13
C ALA A 92 17.28 16.52 -6.86
N SER A 93 17.70 16.62 -5.61
CA SER A 93 19.03 16.18 -5.16
C SER A 93 19.03 14.67 -4.88
N GLN A 94 20.17 13.99 -5.02
CA GLN A 94 20.29 12.58 -4.70
C GLN A 94 21.43 12.28 -3.73
N THR A 95 21.24 11.24 -2.91
CA THR A 95 22.25 10.75 -1.96
C THR A 95 23.47 10.17 -2.68
N GLU A 96 24.63 10.15 -2.00
CA GLU A 96 25.86 9.50 -2.48
C GLU A 96 25.72 7.98 -2.63
N ASN A 97 24.67 7.38 -2.08
CA ASN A 97 24.37 5.95 -2.19
C ASN A 97 23.64 5.60 -3.49
N CYS A 98 23.39 6.59 -4.34
CA CYS A 98 22.82 6.44 -5.67
C CYS A 98 23.76 7.00 -6.74
N ALA A 99 23.79 6.36 -7.90
CA ALA A 99 24.36 6.87 -9.12
C ALA A 99 23.26 7.24 -10.12
N LYS A 100 23.42 8.33 -10.86
CA LYS A 100 22.54 8.69 -11.97
C LYS A 100 23.19 8.39 -13.31
N LEU A 101 22.39 7.92 -14.24
CA LEU A 101 22.71 7.65 -15.62
C LEU A 101 21.90 8.64 -16.46
N SER A 102 22.57 9.59 -17.11
CA SER A 102 21.95 10.75 -17.76
C SER A 102 22.28 10.85 -19.25
N GLY A 103 21.49 11.63 -19.97
CA GLY A 103 21.66 11.85 -21.40
C GLY A 103 20.71 11.04 -22.27
N LEU A 104 19.68 10.44 -21.68
CA LEU A 104 18.70 9.61 -22.35
C LEU A 104 17.40 10.39 -22.64
N ASP A 105 16.74 10.05 -23.73
CA ASP A 105 15.34 10.36 -23.88
C ASP A 105 14.46 9.36 -23.11
N ARG A 106 13.15 9.54 -23.14
CA ARG A 106 12.22 8.71 -22.38
C ARG A 106 12.29 7.22 -22.77
N ILE A 107 12.32 6.89 -24.04
CA ILE A 107 12.33 5.50 -24.52
C ILE A 107 13.63 4.80 -24.12
N ASP A 108 14.75 5.48 -24.26
CA ASP A 108 16.07 4.97 -23.91
C ASP A 108 16.21 4.78 -22.39
N ALA A 109 15.66 5.71 -21.61
CA ALA A 109 15.63 5.59 -20.15
C ALA A 109 14.76 4.40 -19.70
N GLU A 110 13.60 4.19 -20.32
CA GLU A 110 12.71 3.07 -20.02
C GLU A 110 13.31 1.72 -20.45
N TYR A 111 13.98 1.66 -21.60
CA TYR A 111 14.70 0.47 -22.05
C TYR A 111 15.85 0.13 -21.09
N LEU A 112 16.65 1.12 -20.71
CA LEU A 112 17.73 0.95 -19.74
C LEU A 112 17.20 0.49 -18.38
N TYR A 113 16.08 1.06 -17.91
CA TYR A 113 15.42 0.62 -16.70
C TYR A 113 15.06 -0.87 -16.75
N TYR A 114 14.38 -1.31 -17.83
CA TYR A 114 13.99 -2.72 -17.98
C TYR A 114 15.19 -3.64 -18.08
N PHE A 115 16.25 -3.24 -18.78
CA PHE A 115 17.49 -4.03 -18.79
C PHE A 115 18.06 -4.16 -17.39
N LEU A 116 18.21 -3.06 -16.66
CA LEU A 116 18.86 -3.08 -15.34
C LEU A 116 18.07 -3.85 -14.28
N ILE A 117 16.73 -3.91 -14.35
CA ILE A 117 15.91 -4.71 -13.43
C ILE A 117 15.83 -6.18 -13.84
N SER A 118 16.20 -6.54 -15.07
CA SER A 118 16.20 -7.93 -15.54
C SER A 118 17.26 -8.78 -14.81
N GLU A 119 17.07 -10.11 -14.84
CA GLU A 119 18.07 -11.04 -14.30
C GLU A 119 19.47 -10.81 -14.92
N ILE A 120 19.52 -10.53 -16.22
CA ILE A 120 20.78 -10.25 -16.95
C ILE A 120 21.42 -8.97 -16.40
N GLY A 121 20.66 -7.88 -16.30
CA GLY A 121 21.14 -6.60 -15.80
C GLY A 121 21.57 -6.68 -14.34
N GLN A 122 20.79 -7.35 -13.49
CA GLN A 122 21.16 -7.57 -12.09
C GLN A 122 22.44 -8.42 -11.96
N ALA A 123 22.61 -9.44 -12.78
CA ALA A 123 23.85 -10.23 -12.81
C ALA A 123 25.07 -9.38 -13.22
N GLU A 124 24.93 -8.49 -14.20
CA GLU A 124 25.99 -7.55 -14.59
C GLU A 124 26.32 -6.55 -13.46
N LEU A 125 25.32 -5.97 -12.78
CA LEU A 125 25.53 -5.12 -11.61
C LEU A 125 26.23 -5.87 -10.47
N GLN A 126 25.86 -7.12 -10.24
CA GLN A 126 26.47 -7.95 -9.21
C GLN A 126 27.95 -8.27 -9.52
N LYS A 127 28.28 -8.57 -10.78
CA LYS A 127 29.70 -8.78 -11.23
C LYS A 127 30.53 -7.53 -11.02
N ALA A 128 29.95 -6.34 -11.20
CA ALA A 128 30.62 -5.06 -11.02
C ALA A 128 30.73 -4.62 -9.55
N THR A 129 30.06 -5.32 -8.62
CA THR A 129 30.04 -5.02 -7.19
C THR A 129 31.32 -5.54 -6.52
N VAL A 130 31.92 -4.73 -5.63
CA VAL A 130 33.14 -5.05 -4.90
C VAL A 130 32.89 -5.04 -3.38
N GLY A 131 33.69 -5.80 -2.63
CA GLY A 131 33.67 -5.84 -1.17
C GLY A 131 32.82 -6.98 -0.61
N ALA A 132 33.45 -7.84 0.22
CA ALA A 132 32.78 -9.03 0.79
C ALA A 132 31.93 -8.70 2.03
N VAL A 133 32.33 -7.72 2.85
CA VAL A 133 31.66 -7.38 4.13
C VAL A 133 30.63 -6.25 3.95
N GLN A 134 30.97 -5.23 3.16
CA GLN A 134 30.09 -4.16 2.78
C GLN A 134 30.11 -4.01 1.25
N PRO A 135 29.26 -4.72 0.54
CA PRO A 135 29.18 -4.64 -0.90
C PRO A 135 28.94 -3.19 -1.37
N LYS A 136 29.64 -2.79 -2.40
CA LYS A 136 29.49 -1.47 -3.04
C LYS A 136 29.65 -1.63 -4.54
N LEU A 137 28.82 -0.97 -5.31
CA LEU A 137 28.94 -0.83 -6.75
C LEU A 137 29.66 0.50 -7.06
N PRO A 138 30.95 0.48 -7.35
CA PRO A 138 31.68 1.71 -7.66
C PRO A 138 31.26 2.28 -9.03
N LEU A 139 31.39 3.60 -9.23
CA LEU A 139 30.99 4.23 -10.50
C LEU A 139 31.72 3.62 -11.70
N TYR A 140 33.04 3.36 -11.58
CA TYR A 140 33.81 2.68 -12.64
C TYR A 140 33.31 1.26 -12.92
N GLY A 141 32.76 0.57 -11.91
CA GLY A 141 32.12 -0.74 -12.09
C GLY A 141 30.84 -0.60 -12.92
N LEU A 142 30.01 0.37 -12.59
CA LEU A 142 28.79 0.66 -13.34
C LEU A 142 29.09 1.11 -14.79
N GLU A 143 30.16 1.89 -15.02
CA GLU A 143 30.64 2.28 -16.34
C GLU A 143 30.97 1.08 -17.24
N ASN A 144 31.45 -0.02 -16.65
CA ASN A 144 31.86 -1.24 -17.36
C ASN A 144 30.76 -2.31 -17.44
N VAL A 145 29.54 -2.04 -17.02
CA VAL A 145 28.38 -2.92 -17.24
C VAL A 145 28.09 -2.99 -18.75
N PHE A 146 27.93 -4.21 -19.27
CA PHE A 146 27.59 -4.44 -20.68
C PHE A 146 26.09 -4.57 -20.86
N ILE A 147 25.60 -3.97 -21.95
CA ILE A 147 24.19 -4.05 -22.36
C ILE A 147 24.10 -4.30 -23.87
N ASP A 148 23.18 -5.14 -24.29
CA ASP A 148 22.79 -5.24 -25.69
C ASP A 148 21.89 -4.04 -26.05
N TRP A 149 22.51 -3.00 -26.59
CA TRP A 149 21.83 -1.77 -26.98
C TRP A 149 21.15 -1.95 -28.32
N LYS A 150 19.92 -2.49 -28.29
CA LYS A 150 19.09 -2.76 -29.47
C LYS A 150 18.93 -1.53 -30.36
N THR A 151 18.51 -1.70 -31.59
CA THR A 151 18.12 -0.60 -32.49
C THR A 151 17.01 0.24 -31.85
N ARG A 152 16.84 1.45 -32.31
CA ARG A 152 15.80 2.33 -31.77
C ARG A 152 14.40 1.71 -31.89
N THR A 153 14.08 1.14 -33.04
CA THR A 153 12.77 0.50 -33.29
C THR A 153 12.53 -0.69 -32.36
N GLU A 154 13.54 -1.53 -32.14
CA GLU A 154 13.42 -2.64 -31.20
C GLU A 154 13.20 -2.14 -29.76
N ARG A 155 13.94 -1.11 -29.32
CA ARG A 155 13.74 -0.52 -28.00
C ARG A 155 12.34 0.06 -27.82
N GLU A 156 11.81 0.75 -28.83
CA GLU A 156 10.44 1.27 -28.81
C GLU A 156 9.39 0.16 -28.68
N GLU A 157 9.55 -0.94 -29.39
CA GLU A 157 8.62 -2.07 -29.32
C GLU A 157 8.69 -2.79 -27.98
N ILE A 158 9.89 -3.07 -27.45
CA ILE A 158 10.12 -3.69 -26.13
C ILE A 158 9.50 -2.81 -25.03
N VAL A 159 9.81 -1.52 -25.06
CA VAL A 159 9.30 -0.55 -24.06
C VAL A 159 7.79 -0.46 -24.15
N LYS A 160 7.19 -0.42 -25.32
CA LYS A 160 5.74 -0.38 -25.52
C LYS A 160 5.04 -1.57 -24.90
N GLN A 161 5.55 -2.79 -25.12
CA GLN A 161 4.96 -4.01 -24.57
C GLN A 161 5.05 -4.05 -23.05
N LEU A 162 6.24 -3.79 -22.48
CA LEU A 162 6.45 -3.81 -21.03
C LEU A 162 5.70 -2.68 -20.32
N ASN A 163 5.66 -1.48 -20.93
CA ASN A 163 4.89 -0.36 -20.38
C ASN A 163 3.39 -0.63 -20.36
N SER A 164 2.86 -1.39 -21.31
CA SER A 164 1.43 -1.73 -21.31
C SER A 164 1.04 -2.52 -20.04
N LEU A 165 1.93 -3.42 -19.59
CA LEU A 165 1.75 -4.19 -18.36
C LEU A 165 1.94 -3.31 -17.12
N ASP A 166 3.03 -2.54 -17.06
CA ASP A 166 3.31 -1.65 -15.91
C ASP A 166 2.24 -0.58 -15.73
N ASN A 167 1.75 0.02 -16.83
CA ASN A 167 0.68 1.02 -16.78
C ASN A 167 -0.64 0.40 -16.26
N LYS A 168 -0.95 -0.84 -16.62
CA LYS A 168 -2.13 -1.54 -16.11
C LYS A 168 -1.98 -1.84 -14.61
N ILE A 169 -0.80 -2.28 -14.17
CA ILE A 169 -0.49 -2.49 -12.74
C ILE A 169 -0.65 -1.18 -11.97
N GLN A 170 -0.12 -0.09 -12.49
CA GLN A 170 -0.22 1.23 -11.87
C GLN A 170 -1.68 1.71 -11.80
N LEU A 171 -2.45 1.56 -12.88
CA LEU A 171 -3.86 1.94 -12.92
C LEU A 171 -4.67 1.15 -11.88
N ASN A 172 -4.49 -0.17 -11.83
CA ASN A 172 -5.15 -1.01 -10.83
C ASN A 172 -4.80 -0.58 -9.40
N THR A 173 -3.53 -0.22 -9.16
CA THR A 173 -3.08 0.26 -7.85
C THR A 173 -3.75 1.59 -7.47
N GLN A 174 -3.87 2.53 -8.41
CA GLN A 174 -4.57 3.81 -8.19
C GLN A 174 -6.06 3.60 -7.95
N ILE A 175 -6.70 2.71 -8.73
CA ILE A 175 -8.11 2.34 -8.50
C ILE A 175 -8.28 1.76 -7.10
N ASN A 176 -7.40 0.86 -6.67
CA ASN A 176 -7.47 0.26 -5.33
C ASN A 176 -7.32 1.31 -4.23
N GLN A 177 -6.42 2.27 -4.38
CA GLN A 177 -6.27 3.39 -3.43
C GLN A 177 -7.54 4.23 -3.34
N THR A 178 -8.16 4.55 -4.48
CA THR A 178 -9.42 5.30 -4.53
C THR A 178 -10.58 4.52 -3.88
N LEU A 179 -10.68 3.22 -4.19
CA LEU A 179 -11.69 2.35 -3.58
C LEU A 179 -11.53 2.26 -2.06
N GLU A 180 -10.30 2.18 -1.58
CA GLU A 180 -9.99 2.19 -0.15
C GLU A 180 -10.37 3.51 0.51
N GLN A 181 -10.08 4.64 -0.11
CA GLN A 181 -10.49 5.96 0.36
C GLN A 181 -12.02 6.10 0.44
N ILE A 182 -12.74 5.53 -0.53
CA ILE A 182 -14.21 5.50 -0.52
C ILE A 182 -14.71 4.71 0.70
N ALA A 183 -14.14 3.52 0.97
CA ALA A 183 -14.53 2.72 2.14
C ALA A 183 -14.24 3.44 3.47
N GLN A 184 -13.10 4.16 3.57
CA GLN A 184 -12.74 4.97 4.73
C GLN A 184 -13.71 6.15 4.92
N ALA A 185 -14.01 6.88 3.84
CA ALA A 185 -14.93 7.99 3.87
C ALA A 185 -16.34 7.55 4.29
N LEU A 186 -16.79 6.41 3.75
CA LEU A 186 -18.07 5.82 4.12
C LEU A 186 -18.12 5.47 5.61
N PHE A 187 -17.07 4.81 6.12
CA PHE A 187 -16.96 4.46 7.54
C PHE A 187 -16.98 5.73 8.42
N LYS A 188 -16.18 6.72 8.07
CA LYS A 188 -16.06 7.98 8.81
C LYS A 188 -17.41 8.71 8.87
N SER A 189 -18.08 8.86 7.74
CA SER A 189 -19.40 9.52 7.66
C SER A 189 -20.46 8.79 8.49
N TRP A 190 -20.49 7.45 8.44
CA TRP A 190 -21.56 6.69 9.10
C TRP A 190 -21.34 6.47 10.60
N PHE A 191 -20.09 6.23 11.02
CA PHE A 191 -19.76 5.70 12.36
C PHE A 191 -18.87 6.59 13.22
N VAL A 192 -18.36 7.68 12.65
CA VAL A 192 -17.51 8.65 13.38
C VAL A 192 -18.20 10.01 13.43
N ASP A 193 -18.52 10.58 12.26
CA ASP A 193 -19.16 11.88 12.14
C ASP A 193 -20.69 11.78 12.30
N PHE A 194 -21.27 10.58 12.10
CA PHE A 194 -22.70 10.29 12.16
C PHE A 194 -23.54 11.17 11.20
N ASP A 195 -22.98 11.50 10.01
CA ASP A 195 -23.59 12.44 9.07
C ASP A 195 -25.07 12.13 8.73
N PRO A 196 -25.46 10.85 8.44
CA PRO A 196 -26.84 10.53 8.15
C PRO A 196 -27.78 10.79 9.33
N VAL A 197 -27.34 10.51 10.56
CA VAL A 197 -28.11 10.75 11.78
C VAL A 197 -28.23 12.26 12.03
N ARG A 198 -27.12 12.99 11.95
CA ARG A 198 -27.10 14.45 12.11
C ARG A 198 -28.02 15.14 11.10
N ALA A 199 -28.00 14.70 9.85
CA ALA A 199 -28.88 15.24 8.80
C ALA A 199 -30.36 15.04 9.13
N LYS A 200 -30.74 13.85 9.64
CA LYS A 200 -32.12 13.58 10.09
C LYS A 200 -32.50 14.44 11.29
N VAL A 201 -31.67 14.49 12.30
CA VAL A 201 -31.92 15.29 13.52
C VAL A 201 -32.07 16.77 13.18
N GLN A 202 -31.22 17.32 12.33
CA GLN A 202 -31.30 18.72 11.90
C GLN A 202 -32.58 18.97 11.13
N ALA A 203 -32.94 18.14 10.16
CA ALA A 203 -34.18 18.31 9.39
C ALA A 203 -35.43 18.29 10.27
N LEU A 204 -35.49 17.35 11.22
CA LEU A 204 -36.62 17.30 12.18
C LEU A 204 -36.63 18.49 13.13
N SER A 205 -35.48 18.99 13.57
CA SER A 205 -35.36 20.21 14.39
C SER A 205 -35.84 21.46 13.63
N ASP A 206 -35.64 21.51 12.32
CA ASP A 206 -36.11 22.58 11.44
C ASP A 206 -37.61 22.44 11.09
N GLY A 207 -38.30 21.46 11.69
CA GLY A 207 -39.75 21.24 11.54
C GLY A 207 -40.13 20.49 10.26
N LEU A 208 -39.19 19.85 9.60
CA LEU A 208 -39.42 19.02 8.41
C LEU A 208 -40.06 17.67 8.79
N THR A 209 -40.74 17.04 7.83
CA THR A 209 -41.32 15.70 8.01
C THR A 209 -40.29 14.59 8.11
N LEU A 210 -40.69 13.43 8.60
CA LEU A 210 -39.81 12.24 8.63
C LEU A 210 -39.29 11.90 7.23
N GLU A 211 -40.14 11.93 6.21
CA GLU A 211 -39.73 11.67 4.81
C GLU A 211 -38.69 12.68 4.32
N GLN A 212 -38.84 13.95 4.67
CA GLN A 212 -37.86 14.99 4.34
C GLN A 212 -36.54 14.78 5.10
N SER A 213 -36.60 14.27 6.35
CA SER A 213 -35.40 13.95 7.11
C SER A 213 -34.64 12.73 6.51
N GLU A 214 -35.36 11.72 6.03
CA GLU A 214 -34.80 10.59 5.30
C GLU A 214 -34.13 11.06 4.01
N LEU A 215 -34.74 12.00 3.28
CA LEU A 215 -34.17 12.62 2.09
C LEU A 215 -32.85 13.39 2.41
N ALA A 216 -32.80 14.09 3.53
CA ALA A 216 -31.60 14.77 4.01
C ALA A 216 -30.49 13.74 4.33
N ALA A 217 -30.84 12.59 4.93
CA ALA A 217 -29.90 11.50 5.14
C ALA A 217 -29.41 10.88 3.81
N MET A 218 -30.29 10.74 2.81
CA MET A 218 -29.87 10.28 1.47
C MET A 218 -28.84 11.24 0.83
N GLN A 219 -29.02 12.54 1.00
CA GLN A 219 -28.04 13.53 0.55
C GLN A 219 -26.72 13.37 1.28
N ALA A 220 -26.73 13.22 2.61
CA ALA A 220 -25.52 13.01 3.42
C ALA A 220 -24.77 11.73 3.03
N ILE A 221 -25.48 10.61 2.79
CA ILE A 221 -24.90 9.33 2.41
C ILE A 221 -24.28 9.37 1.01
N SER A 222 -24.97 10.02 0.05
CA SER A 222 -24.60 9.95 -1.37
C SER A 222 -23.78 11.14 -1.85
N GLY A 223 -23.73 12.25 -1.07
CA GLY A 223 -23.15 13.51 -1.49
C GLY A 223 -23.95 14.21 -2.61
N LYS A 224 -25.17 13.74 -2.92
CA LYS A 224 -26.01 14.24 -4.02
C LYS A 224 -26.90 15.38 -3.58
N THR A 225 -27.14 16.33 -4.48
CA THR A 225 -28.17 17.35 -4.30
C THR A 225 -29.57 16.75 -4.44
N LEU A 226 -30.59 17.52 -4.04
CA LEU A 226 -31.99 17.11 -4.19
C LEU A 226 -32.36 16.85 -5.66
N GLU A 227 -31.92 17.72 -6.56
CA GLU A 227 -32.13 17.56 -8.02
C GLU A 227 -31.50 16.29 -8.56
N GLU A 228 -30.28 15.96 -8.11
CA GLU A 228 -29.58 14.74 -8.48
C GLU A 228 -30.26 13.47 -7.92
N LEU A 229 -30.87 13.53 -6.74
CA LEU A 229 -31.67 12.44 -6.17
C LEU A 229 -32.97 12.24 -6.96
N ILE A 230 -33.63 13.30 -7.37
CA ILE A 230 -34.83 13.24 -8.23
C ILE A 230 -34.45 12.63 -9.59
N ALA A 231 -33.35 13.05 -10.18
CA ALA A 231 -32.85 12.46 -11.42
C ALA A 231 -32.48 10.96 -11.24
N LEU A 232 -31.87 10.60 -10.11
CA LEU A 232 -31.55 9.22 -9.77
C LEU A 232 -32.81 8.35 -9.66
N SER A 233 -33.87 8.84 -9.05
CA SER A 233 -35.14 8.11 -8.92
C SER A 233 -35.77 7.76 -10.28
N GLN A 234 -35.54 8.60 -11.29
CA GLN A 234 -36.06 8.40 -12.63
C GLN A 234 -35.15 7.53 -13.49
N THR A 235 -33.83 7.71 -13.38
CA THR A 235 -32.84 7.05 -14.24
C THR A 235 -32.34 5.71 -13.71
N GLN A 236 -32.30 5.54 -12.37
CA GLN A 236 -31.82 4.35 -11.67
C GLN A 236 -32.67 4.07 -10.43
N PRO A 237 -33.96 3.67 -10.59
CA PRO A 237 -34.91 3.53 -9.50
C PRO A 237 -34.47 2.53 -8.43
N ASP A 238 -33.79 1.43 -8.83
CA ASP A 238 -33.29 0.43 -7.89
C ASP A 238 -32.21 1.00 -6.96
N ARG A 239 -31.31 1.82 -7.50
CA ARG A 239 -30.27 2.50 -6.70
C ARG A 239 -30.84 3.56 -5.77
N TYR A 240 -31.86 4.27 -6.24
CA TYR A 240 -32.58 5.22 -5.41
C TYR A 240 -33.28 4.49 -4.24
N ALA A 241 -33.97 3.40 -4.51
CA ALA A 241 -34.63 2.60 -3.49
C ALA A 241 -33.65 2.04 -2.45
N GLU A 242 -32.49 1.52 -2.89
CA GLU A 242 -31.44 1.04 -2.00
C GLU A 242 -30.88 2.16 -1.11
N LEU A 243 -30.67 3.35 -1.66
CA LEU A 243 -30.24 4.53 -0.90
C LEU A 243 -31.30 4.97 0.10
N ALA A 244 -32.58 4.98 -0.28
CA ALA A 244 -33.70 5.32 0.60
C ALA A 244 -33.82 4.35 1.78
N GLU A 245 -33.76 3.03 1.51
CA GLU A 245 -33.74 2.02 2.58
C GLU A 245 -32.53 2.17 3.51
N THR A 246 -31.38 2.53 2.95
CA THR A 246 -30.18 2.82 3.75
C THR A 246 -30.39 4.03 4.65
N ALA A 247 -30.91 5.13 4.11
CA ALA A 247 -31.18 6.36 4.88
C ALA A 247 -32.23 6.12 5.97
N LYS A 248 -33.28 5.33 5.68
CA LYS A 248 -34.33 4.96 6.63
C LYS A 248 -33.80 4.18 7.83
N ALA A 249 -32.80 3.31 7.63
CA ALA A 249 -32.21 2.48 8.67
C ALA A 249 -31.50 3.30 9.77
N PHE A 250 -30.99 4.50 9.45
CA PHE A 250 -30.33 5.35 10.44
C PHE A 250 -31.30 5.94 11.45
N PRO A 251 -30.90 6.02 12.75
CA PRO A 251 -31.67 6.71 13.79
C PRO A 251 -31.91 8.19 13.46
N CYS A 252 -32.95 8.77 14.05
CA CYS A 252 -33.27 10.20 13.95
C CYS A 252 -33.04 10.95 15.27
N GLU A 253 -32.36 10.34 16.23
CA GLU A 253 -32.06 10.89 17.55
C GLU A 253 -30.71 10.41 18.05
N PHE A 254 -30.10 11.20 18.96
CA PHE A 254 -28.93 10.80 19.73
C PHE A 254 -29.30 10.43 21.16
N GLY A 255 -28.62 9.46 21.74
CA GLY A 255 -28.68 9.17 23.18
C GLY A 255 -28.00 10.25 24.02
N GLY A 256 -28.20 10.20 25.33
CA GLY A 256 -27.57 11.12 26.27
C GLY A 256 -26.05 11.03 26.35
N ASP A 257 -25.47 9.97 25.81
CA ASP A 257 -24.03 9.70 25.66
C ASP A 257 -23.43 10.24 24.34
N GLY A 258 -24.27 10.86 23.51
CA GLY A 258 -23.84 11.41 22.20
C GLY A 258 -23.71 10.37 21.09
N VAL A 259 -24.10 9.13 21.35
CA VAL A 259 -24.15 8.05 20.36
C VAL A 259 -25.56 7.99 19.73
N PRO A 260 -25.71 7.61 18.45
CA PRO A 260 -27.02 7.46 17.84
C PRO A 260 -27.93 6.52 18.64
N MET A 261 -29.21 6.84 18.75
CA MET A 261 -30.18 6.10 19.54
C MET A 261 -30.24 4.62 19.08
N GLY A 262 -30.17 3.70 20.05
CA GLY A 262 -30.17 2.24 19.78
C GLY A 262 -28.80 1.65 19.46
N TRP A 263 -27.75 2.47 19.35
CA TRP A 263 -26.38 1.98 19.26
C TRP A 263 -25.80 1.87 20.68
N ASN A 264 -24.82 0.97 20.86
CA ASN A 264 -24.25 0.69 22.18
C ASN A 264 -22.76 0.97 22.20
N ILE A 265 -22.25 1.40 23.35
CA ILE A 265 -20.81 1.44 23.62
C ILE A 265 -20.41 0.14 24.28
N SER A 266 -19.43 -0.56 23.74
CA SER A 266 -18.88 -1.81 24.21
C SER A 266 -17.35 -1.79 24.22
N ILE A 267 -16.70 -2.92 24.40
CA ILE A 267 -15.25 -3.10 24.21
C ILE A 267 -14.98 -4.16 23.15
N ILE A 268 -13.88 -3.99 22.40
CA ILE A 268 -13.53 -4.87 21.27
C ILE A 268 -13.60 -6.36 21.65
N GLY A 269 -13.10 -6.73 22.82
CA GLY A 269 -13.05 -8.13 23.26
C GLY A 269 -14.41 -8.79 23.45
N GLN A 270 -15.48 -8.02 23.64
CA GLN A 270 -16.84 -8.55 23.69
C GLN A 270 -17.40 -8.78 22.28
N GLU A 271 -17.04 -7.95 21.33
CA GLU A 271 -17.67 -7.87 20.01
C GLU A 271 -16.96 -8.69 18.93
N VAL A 272 -15.68 -9.04 19.14
CA VAL A 272 -14.90 -9.89 18.23
C VAL A 272 -14.01 -10.86 19.02
N GLU A 273 -13.52 -11.90 18.33
CA GLU A 273 -12.50 -12.79 18.86
C GLU A 273 -11.12 -12.34 18.36
N THR A 274 -10.12 -12.27 19.27
CA THR A 274 -8.75 -11.95 18.88
C THR A 274 -7.79 -13.06 19.26
N VAL A 275 -6.97 -13.48 18.29
CA VAL A 275 -5.96 -14.52 18.47
C VAL A 275 -4.56 -13.99 18.07
N GLY A 276 -3.53 -14.61 18.60
CA GLY A 276 -2.14 -14.37 18.21
C GLY A 276 -1.54 -15.61 17.61
N GLY A 277 -0.48 -15.45 16.85
CA GLY A 277 0.21 -16.54 16.21
C GLY A 277 1.50 -16.95 16.89
N ALA A 278 2.27 -17.80 16.19
CA ALA A 278 3.58 -18.25 16.63
C ALA A 278 4.50 -18.49 15.40
N THR A 279 5.80 -18.54 15.69
CA THR A 279 6.80 -18.95 14.68
C THR A 279 7.25 -20.37 15.00
N PRO A 280 6.96 -21.37 14.15
CA PRO A 280 7.53 -22.70 14.28
C PRO A 280 9.06 -22.60 14.25
N SER A 281 9.75 -23.51 14.97
CA SER A 281 11.22 -23.49 15.01
C SER A 281 11.81 -23.48 13.61
N THR A 282 12.59 -22.47 13.28
CA THR A 282 13.25 -22.33 11.95
C THR A 282 14.39 -23.33 11.75
N LYS A 283 14.85 -24.00 12.83
CA LYS A 283 15.85 -25.07 12.80
C LYS A 283 15.27 -26.42 12.38
N GLU A 284 13.94 -26.56 12.40
CA GLU A 284 13.24 -27.80 12.08
C GLU A 284 12.70 -27.74 10.66
N GLU A 285 13.44 -28.26 9.72
CA GLU A 285 13.08 -28.26 8.29
C GLU A 285 11.69 -28.85 8.02
N LYS A 286 11.25 -29.85 8.78
CA LYS A 286 9.92 -30.46 8.66
C LYS A 286 8.75 -29.50 8.83
N PHE A 287 8.98 -28.33 9.41
CA PHE A 287 7.94 -27.30 9.56
C PHE A 287 7.85 -26.36 8.35
N TRP A 288 8.88 -26.34 7.50
CA TRP A 288 9.06 -25.36 6.44
C TRP A 288 9.19 -25.96 5.04
N ASN A 289 10.01 -27.01 4.88
CA ASN A 289 10.33 -27.57 3.58
C ASN A 289 9.09 -28.19 2.94
N ASN A 290 8.81 -27.79 1.69
CA ASN A 290 7.61 -28.17 0.93
C ASN A 290 6.28 -27.77 1.61
N GLY A 291 6.30 -26.71 2.42
CA GLY A 291 5.08 -26.15 3.00
C GLY A 291 4.17 -25.53 1.94
N GLU A 292 2.88 -25.77 2.06
CA GLU A 292 1.86 -25.18 1.17
C GLU A 292 0.95 -24.19 1.87
N ILE A 293 0.94 -24.18 3.20
CA ILE A 293 0.11 -23.32 4.03
C ILE A 293 0.75 -21.95 4.13
N ALA A 294 0.06 -20.91 3.68
CA ALA A 294 0.52 -19.52 3.78
C ALA A 294 0.78 -19.15 5.24
N TRP A 295 1.95 -18.57 5.54
CA TRP A 295 2.33 -18.10 6.87
C TRP A 295 2.91 -16.69 6.76
N THR A 296 2.32 -15.74 7.48
CA THR A 296 2.64 -14.31 7.36
C THR A 296 3.30 -13.73 8.59
N THR A 297 4.09 -12.70 8.33
CA THR A 297 4.74 -11.83 9.34
C THR A 297 4.42 -10.37 9.03
N PRO A 298 4.58 -9.41 9.97
CA PRO A 298 4.43 -7.99 9.68
C PRO A 298 5.28 -7.49 8.51
N LYS A 299 6.40 -8.16 8.19
CA LYS A 299 7.23 -7.85 7.02
C LYS A 299 6.45 -7.99 5.71
N ASP A 300 5.58 -8.99 5.59
CA ASP A 300 4.76 -9.18 4.39
C ASP A 300 3.81 -7.99 4.16
N LEU A 301 3.36 -7.34 5.24
CA LEU A 301 2.48 -6.17 5.16
C LEU A 301 3.27 -4.86 4.95
N SER A 302 4.53 -4.80 5.37
CA SER A 302 5.35 -3.58 5.25
C SER A 302 5.64 -3.18 3.79
N SER A 303 5.64 -4.15 2.89
CA SER A 303 5.84 -3.96 1.45
C SER A 303 4.54 -4.06 0.63
N ALA A 304 3.40 -4.29 1.31
CA ALA A 304 2.12 -4.46 0.62
C ALA A 304 1.61 -3.13 0.04
N THR A 305 1.24 -3.15 -1.23
CA THR A 305 0.63 -2.03 -1.95
C THR A 305 -0.91 -2.12 -1.96
N SER A 306 -1.47 -3.13 -1.29
CA SER A 306 -2.90 -3.41 -1.25
C SER A 306 -3.36 -3.70 0.18
N PRO A 307 -4.58 -3.30 0.57
CA PRO A 307 -5.13 -3.58 1.89
C PRO A 307 -5.59 -5.04 2.06
N VAL A 308 -5.37 -5.90 1.07
CA VAL A 308 -5.73 -7.33 1.11
C VAL A 308 -4.50 -8.21 0.99
N LEU A 309 -4.46 -9.30 1.77
CA LEU A 309 -3.39 -10.30 1.74
C LEU A 309 -3.78 -11.48 0.84
N LEU A 310 -3.05 -11.65 -0.28
CA LEU A 310 -3.26 -12.72 -1.26
C LEU A 310 -2.09 -13.68 -1.40
N LYS A 311 -0.91 -13.32 -0.90
CA LYS A 311 0.30 -14.14 -0.91
C LYS A 311 1.15 -13.84 0.32
N THR A 312 2.01 -14.77 0.70
CA THR A 312 3.00 -14.61 1.77
C THR A 312 4.39 -14.98 1.24
N GLU A 313 5.43 -14.38 1.81
CA GLU A 313 6.81 -14.71 1.47
C GLU A 313 7.15 -16.17 1.83
N ARG A 314 6.60 -16.66 2.96
CA ARG A 314 6.88 -17.99 3.48
C ARG A 314 5.63 -18.86 3.60
N LYS A 315 5.86 -20.15 3.52
CA LYS A 315 4.82 -21.17 3.76
C LYS A 315 5.31 -22.17 4.80
N ILE A 316 4.38 -22.83 5.47
CA ILE A 316 4.63 -23.88 6.46
C ILE A 316 3.92 -25.17 6.08
N THR A 317 4.39 -26.28 6.66
CA THR A 317 3.73 -27.58 6.54
C THR A 317 2.61 -27.73 7.56
N GLU A 318 1.81 -28.79 7.42
CA GLU A 318 0.82 -29.18 8.44
C GLU A 318 1.46 -29.40 9.83
N SER A 319 2.69 -29.93 9.86
CA SER A 319 3.45 -30.11 11.10
C SER A 319 3.86 -28.78 11.72
N GLY A 320 4.15 -27.77 10.89
CA GLY A 320 4.39 -26.39 11.31
C GLY A 320 3.12 -25.74 11.83
N LEU A 321 1.98 -25.92 11.13
CA LEU A 321 0.70 -25.36 11.56
C LEU A 321 0.27 -25.84 12.95
N LYS A 322 0.48 -27.13 13.27
CA LYS A 322 0.20 -27.70 14.60
C LYS A 322 0.97 -27.05 15.75
N LYS A 323 2.02 -26.25 15.46
CA LYS A 323 2.79 -25.47 16.45
C LYS A 323 2.19 -24.08 16.69
N ILE A 324 1.18 -23.68 15.95
CA ILE A 324 0.52 -22.38 16.03
C ILE A 324 -0.84 -22.57 16.67
N SER A 325 -1.02 -22.05 17.87
CA SER A 325 -2.26 -22.23 18.65
C SER A 325 -3.51 -21.63 18.00
N SER A 326 -3.35 -20.57 17.18
CA SER A 326 -4.46 -19.99 16.43
C SER A 326 -4.90 -20.85 15.24
N GLY A 327 -4.09 -21.84 14.85
CA GLY A 327 -4.38 -22.63 13.68
C GLY A 327 -4.35 -21.85 12.36
N LEU A 328 -5.06 -22.35 11.37
CA LEU A 328 -5.28 -21.69 10.10
C LEU A 328 -6.47 -20.73 10.20
N LEU A 329 -6.23 -19.46 9.94
CA LEU A 329 -7.25 -18.42 9.95
C LEU A 329 -8.00 -18.39 8.62
N SER A 330 -9.30 -18.13 8.68
CA SER A 330 -10.17 -18.06 7.50
C SER A 330 -9.99 -16.75 6.73
N ILE A 331 -10.41 -16.77 5.47
CA ILE A 331 -10.64 -15.59 4.66
C ILE A 331 -11.56 -14.63 5.44
N GLY A 332 -11.31 -13.32 5.33
CA GLY A 332 -12.04 -12.29 6.06
C GLY A 332 -11.45 -11.95 7.44
N THR A 333 -10.42 -12.68 7.91
CA THR A 333 -9.72 -12.29 9.14
C THR A 333 -8.98 -10.97 8.94
N VAL A 334 -9.16 -10.00 9.86
CA VAL A 334 -8.40 -8.75 9.87
C VAL A 334 -7.09 -8.97 10.61
N LEU A 335 -5.98 -8.63 9.97
CA LEU A 335 -4.63 -8.76 10.51
C LEU A 335 -4.11 -7.40 10.91
N LEU A 336 -3.80 -7.21 12.19
CA LEU A 336 -3.18 -6.01 12.75
C LEU A 336 -1.78 -6.36 13.27
N SER A 337 -0.73 -5.71 12.77
CA SER A 337 0.59 -5.89 13.37
C SER A 337 0.61 -5.28 14.76
N SER A 338 0.99 -6.10 15.76
CA SER A 338 1.06 -5.70 17.15
C SER A 338 2.41 -5.08 17.53
N ARG A 339 3.44 -5.22 16.67
CA ARG A 339 4.82 -4.75 16.88
C ARG A 339 5.60 -4.68 15.57
N ALA A 340 6.72 -3.98 15.59
CA ALA A 340 7.79 -3.90 14.59
C ALA A 340 7.38 -3.47 13.17
N PRO A 341 6.66 -2.39 12.96
CA PRO A 341 5.94 -1.49 13.85
C PRO A 341 4.50 -1.92 14.12
N VAL A 342 3.87 -1.31 15.13
CA VAL A 342 2.41 -1.42 15.37
C VAL A 342 1.67 -0.72 14.25
N GLY A 343 0.61 -1.36 13.72
CA GLY A 343 -0.38 -0.66 12.89
C GLY A 343 -0.43 -1.04 11.41
N TYR A 344 0.37 -1.99 10.92
CA TYR A 344 0.08 -2.56 9.61
C TYR A 344 -1.22 -3.34 9.65
N LEU A 345 -2.09 -3.07 8.69
CA LEU A 345 -3.43 -3.65 8.59
C LEU A 345 -3.62 -4.34 7.23
N SER A 346 -4.24 -5.50 7.24
CA SER A 346 -4.67 -6.18 6.02
C SER A 346 -5.87 -7.10 6.26
N LEU A 347 -6.70 -7.26 5.25
CA LEU A 347 -7.78 -8.24 5.21
C LEU A 347 -7.28 -9.52 4.53
N ALA A 348 -7.28 -10.65 5.23
CA ALA A 348 -6.89 -11.92 4.65
C ALA A 348 -7.88 -12.34 3.55
N GLN A 349 -7.41 -12.54 2.33
CA GLN A 349 -8.18 -13.06 1.19
C GLN A 349 -7.72 -14.46 0.76
N ILE A 350 -6.87 -15.08 1.60
CA ILE A 350 -6.48 -16.48 1.58
C ILE A 350 -6.52 -17.04 2.99
N PRO A 351 -6.70 -18.35 3.19
CA PRO A 351 -6.44 -18.97 4.48
C PRO A 351 -4.97 -18.78 4.87
N VAL A 352 -4.70 -18.34 6.11
CA VAL A 352 -3.34 -17.95 6.51
C VAL A 352 -3.05 -18.28 7.97
N ALA A 353 -1.84 -18.75 8.25
CA ALA A 353 -1.29 -18.82 9.59
C ALA A 353 -0.43 -17.58 9.86
N ILE A 354 -0.33 -17.17 11.11
CA ILE A 354 0.33 -15.92 11.50
C ILE A 354 1.45 -16.15 12.52
N ASN A 355 2.42 -15.26 12.52
CA ASN A 355 3.44 -15.22 13.56
C ASN A 355 2.94 -14.47 14.82
N GLN A 356 3.77 -14.40 15.84
CA GLN A 356 3.47 -13.71 17.10
C GLN A 356 3.42 -12.17 17.00
N GLY A 357 3.76 -11.59 15.85
CA GLY A 357 3.73 -10.13 15.60
C GLY A 357 2.35 -9.59 15.22
N TYR A 358 1.31 -10.43 15.29
CA TYR A 358 -0.05 -10.05 14.93
C TYR A 358 -1.05 -10.20 16.07
N ILE A 359 -2.04 -9.32 16.03
CA ILE A 359 -3.39 -9.55 16.56
C ILE A 359 -4.27 -9.85 15.35
N ALA A 360 -4.71 -11.11 15.22
CA ALA A 360 -5.72 -11.46 14.22
C ALA A 360 -7.11 -11.31 14.83
N ILE A 361 -7.97 -10.58 14.14
CA ILE A 361 -9.32 -10.24 14.57
C ILE A 361 -10.30 -11.09 13.76
N LYS A 362 -10.98 -12.00 14.42
CA LYS A 362 -12.02 -12.86 13.86
C LYS A 362 -13.37 -12.23 14.14
N CYS A 363 -14.03 -11.77 13.11
CA CYS A 363 -15.32 -11.07 13.20
C CYS A 363 -16.48 -12.07 13.11
N ASN A 364 -16.61 -12.87 14.13
CA ASN A 364 -17.61 -13.95 14.25
C ASN A 364 -18.68 -13.68 15.31
N LYS A 365 -18.79 -12.43 15.78
CA LYS A 365 -19.79 -11.98 16.74
C LYS A 365 -20.62 -10.83 16.16
N SER A 366 -20.70 -9.69 16.88
CA SER A 366 -21.55 -8.56 16.54
C SER A 366 -21.03 -7.70 15.40
N LEU A 367 -19.69 -7.56 15.29
CA LEU A 367 -19.07 -6.68 14.30
C LEU A 367 -18.52 -7.48 13.12
N ASN A 368 -18.71 -6.98 11.90
CA ASN A 368 -18.16 -7.57 10.69
C ASN A 368 -16.71 -7.10 10.43
N ASN A 369 -16.04 -7.78 9.53
CA ASN A 369 -14.62 -7.56 9.23
C ASN A 369 -14.34 -6.22 8.56
N TYR A 370 -15.24 -5.70 7.72
CA TYR A 370 -15.05 -4.40 7.08
C TYR A 370 -15.17 -3.26 8.08
N TYR A 371 -16.14 -3.36 9.01
CA TYR A 371 -16.25 -2.42 10.12
C TYR A 371 -14.98 -2.41 10.95
N MET A 372 -14.50 -3.58 11.38
CA MET A 372 -13.30 -3.69 12.20
C MET A 372 -12.04 -3.22 11.48
N LEU A 373 -11.91 -3.48 10.18
CA LEU A 373 -10.78 -3.00 9.39
C LEU A 373 -10.73 -1.47 9.33
N GLN A 374 -11.88 -0.84 9.03
CA GLN A 374 -11.95 0.61 8.95
C GLN A 374 -11.84 1.25 10.33
N TRP A 375 -12.45 0.65 11.35
CA TRP A 375 -12.29 1.10 12.73
C TRP A 375 -10.83 1.10 13.18
N CYS A 376 -10.07 0.05 12.88
CA CYS A 376 -8.65 -0.02 13.20
C CYS A 376 -7.83 1.05 12.47
N LYS A 377 -8.19 1.41 11.24
CA LYS A 377 -7.53 2.46 10.47
C LYS A 377 -7.79 3.84 11.07
N GLU A 378 -9.05 4.14 11.37
CA GLU A 378 -9.48 5.42 11.95
C GLU A 378 -8.87 5.64 13.34
N ASN A 379 -8.78 4.57 14.14
CA ASN A 379 -8.27 4.63 15.52
C ASN A 379 -6.80 4.21 15.64
N LEU A 380 -6.02 4.30 14.56
CA LEU A 380 -4.65 3.80 14.53
C LEU A 380 -3.74 4.51 15.53
N GLU A 381 -3.90 5.81 15.72
CA GLU A 381 -3.10 6.59 16.67
C GLU A 381 -3.45 6.22 18.13
N GLU A 382 -4.71 5.94 18.44
CA GLU A 382 -5.11 5.42 19.74
C GLU A 382 -4.50 4.02 19.99
N ILE A 383 -4.55 3.14 19.00
CA ILE A 383 -3.95 1.80 19.06
C ILE A 383 -2.44 1.91 19.33
N LYS A 384 -1.73 2.78 18.63
CA LYS A 384 -0.30 3.04 18.83
C LYS A 384 -0.02 3.67 20.20
N GLY A 385 -0.85 4.62 20.64
CA GLY A 385 -0.72 5.28 21.93
C GLY A 385 -0.89 4.34 23.13
N ARG A 386 -1.59 3.21 22.95
CA ARG A 386 -1.76 2.16 23.97
C ARG A 386 -0.67 1.10 23.92
N ALA A 387 0.25 1.15 22.96
CA ALA A 387 1.39 0.27 22.89
C ALA A 387 2.41 0.62 24.00
N SER A 388 3.06 -0.39 24.56
CA SER A 388 4.06 -0.26 25.61
C SER A 388 5.32 -1.03 25.24
N GLY A 389 6.43 -0.69 25.88
CA GLY A 389 7.74 -1.34 25.68
C GLY A 389 8.87 -0.31 25.60
N THR A 390 10.02 -0.63 26.18
CA THR A 390 11.19 0.27 26.25
C THR A 390 12.06 0.21 25.00
N THR A 391 12.16 -0.96 24.37
CA THR A 391 13.00 -1.18 23.17
C THR A 391 12.18 -1.27 21.90
N PHE A 392 11.03 -1.93 21.96
CA PHE A 392 10.09 -2.04 20.86
C PHE A 392 8.68 -1.86 21.40
N LEU A 393 7.93 -0.94 20.76
CA LEU A 393 6.52 -0.75 21.10
C LEU A 393 5.73 -1.97 20.64
N GLU A 394 4.90 -2.49 21.55
CA GLU A 394 3.96 -3.59 21.26
C GLU A 394 2.63 -3.33 21.96
N ILE A 395 1.54 -3.53 21.26
CA ILE A 395 0.21 -3.57 21.86
C ILE A 395 -0.17 -5.02 22.16
N SER A 396 -0.50 -5.30 23.44
CA SER A 396 -0.96 -6.63 23.81
C SER A 396 -2.39 -6.88 23.37
N LYS A 397 -2.76 -8.16 23.14
CA LYS A 397 -4.16 -8.54 22.88
C LYS A 397 -5.10 -8.10 24.01
N THR A 398 -4.64 -8.16 25.25
CA THR A 398 -5.44 -7.76 26.41
C THR A 398 -5.73 -6.27 26.36
N THR A 399 -4.71 -5.45 26.08
CA THR A 399 -4.88 -3.99 25.95
C THR A 399 -5.79 -3.65 24.78
N PHE A 400 -5.61 -4.30 23.61
CA PHE A 400 -6.44 -4.08 22.43
C PHE A 400 -7.91 -4.41 22.70
N ARG A 401 -8.20 -5.51 23.39
CA ARG A 401 -9.57 -5.95 23.74
C ARG A 401 -10.33 -4.96 24.63
N GLN A 402 -9.62 -4.15 25.39
CA GLN A 402 -10.22 -3.17 26.33
C GLN A 402 -10.53 -1.83 25.67
N ILE A 403 -10.21 -1.64 24.39
CA ILE A 403 -10.51 -0.38 23.69
C ILE A 403 -12.03 -0.29 23.50
N PRO A 404 -12.64 0.85 23.88
CA PRO A 404 -14.06 1.08 23.63
C PRO A 404 -14.38 1.11 22.13
N ILE A 405 -15.54 0.63 21.79
CA ILE A 405 -16.02 0.59 20.41
C ILE A 405 -17.54 0.79 20.39
N ILE A 406 -18.00 1.57 19.41
CA ILE A 406 -19.43 1.72 19.15
C ILE A 406 -19.91 0.50 18.36
N VAL A 407 -21.04 -0.05 18.79
CA VAL A 407 -21.72 -1.18 18.13
C VAL A 407 -23.00 -0.64 17.51
N PRO A 408 -23.03 -0.40 16.20
CA PRO A 408 -24.21 0.04 15.49
C PRO A 408 -25.30 -1.02 15.46
N ASP A 409 -26.51 -0.63 15.04
CA ASP A 409 -27.57 -1.57 14.73
C ASP A 409 -27.16 -2.57 13.65
N GLY A 410 -27.60 -3.83 13.80
CA GLY A 410 -27.21 -4.91 12.89
C GLY A 410 -27.64 -4.72 11.43
N ASN A 411 -28.74 -4.00 11.19
CA ASN A 411 -29.18 -3.68 9.84
C ASN A 411 -28.20 -2.69 9.17
N ILE A 412 -27.78 -1.64 9.90
CA ILE A 412 -26.81 -0.67 9.39
C ILE A 412 -25.44 -1.35 9.13
N LEU A 413 -25.00 -2.24 10.03
CA LEU A 413 -23.79 -3.02 9.82
C LEU A 413 -23.88 -3.89 8.57
N SER A 414 -25.03 -4.52 8.30
CA SER A 414 -25.26 -5.31 7.10
C SER A 414 -25.26 -4.48 5.82
N LEU A 415 -25.86 -3.30 5.85
CA LEU A 415 -25.84 -2.34 4.73
C LEU A 415 -24.40 -1.86 4.44
N PHE A 416 -23.64 -1.53 5.48
CA PHE A 416 -22.23 -1.17 5.35
C PHE A 416 -21.39 -2.33 4.79
N GLU A 417 -21.61 -3.55 5.29
CA GLU A 417 -20.93 -4.75 4.79
C GLU A 417 -21.20 -4.97 3.31
N LYS A 418 -22.44 -4.81 2.86
CA LYS A 418 -22.80 -4.94 1.44
C LYS A 418 -22.03 -3.94 0.56
N GLN A 419 -21.93 -2.68 0.98
CA GLN A 419 -21.18 -1.65 0.26
C GLN A 419 -19.67 -1.97 0.24
N CYS A 420 -19.09 -2.25 1.40
CA CYS A 420 -17.66 -2.55 1.51
C CYS A 420 -17.28 -3.87 0.82
N SER A 421 -18.14 -4.87 0.84
CA SER A 421 -17.87 -6.16 0.18
C SER A 421 -17.61 -5.99 -1.31
N SER A 422 -18.42 -5.19 -2.00
CA SER A 422 -18.22 -4.91 -3.44
C SER A 422 -16.91 -4.16 -3.71
N ILE A 423 -16.55 -3.21 -2.83
CA ILE A 423 -15.30 -2.45 -2.91
C ILE A 423 -14.10 -3.40 -2.73
N TYR A 424 -14.08 -4.20 -1.66
CA TYR A 424 -12.97 -5.11 -1.36
C TYR A 424 -12.88 -6.29 -2.34
N GLN A 425 -13.99 -6.72 -2.93
CA GLN A 425 -13.99 -7.68 -4.03
C GLN A 425 -13.26 -7.10 -5.25
N SER A 426 -13.56 -5.85 -5.62
CA SER A 426 -12.88 -5.15 -6.72
C SER A 426 -11.39 -4.98 -6.45
N ILE A 427 -11.01 -4.55 -5.23
CA ILE A 427 -9.62 -4.45 -4.80
C ILE A 427 -8.92 -5.82 -4.90
N THR A 428 -9.59 -6.89 -4.50
CA THR A 428 -9.05 -8.26 -4.55
C THR A 428 -8.80 -8.72 -5.98
N VAL A 429 -9.74 -8.45 -6.89
CA VAL A 429 -9.61 -8.77 -8.33
C VAL A 429 -8.44 -8.01 -8.94
N ASN A 430 -8.38 -6.69 -8.75
CA ASN A 430 -7.30 -5.86 -9.26
C ASN A 430 -5.93 -6.29 -8.70
N THR A 431 -5.87 -6.67 -7.41
CA THR A 431 -4.62 -7.12 -6.79
C THR A 431 -4.18 -8.48 -7.35
N LYS A 432 -5.11 -9.39 -7.60
CA LYS A 432 -4.81 -10.66 -8.31
C LYS A 432 -4.33 -10.41 -9.72
N GLU A 433 -5.00 -9.53 -10.47
CA GLU A 433 -4.57 -9.16 -11.82
C GLU A 433 -3.14 -8.60 -11.81
N ASN A 434 -2.81 -7.72 -10.86
CA ASN A 434 -1.46 -7.18 -10.72
C ASN A 434 -0.41 -8.29 -10.52
N ILE A 435 -0.69 -9.28 -9.67
CA ILE A 435 0.20 -10.43 -9.47
C ILE A 435 0.44 -11.21 -10.77
N TYR A 436 -0.59 -11.37 -11.62
CA TYR A 436 -0.44 -12.03 -12.92
C TYR A 436 0.33 -11.16 -13.92
N LEU A 437 0.04 -9.87 -13.97
CA LEU A 437 0.74 -8.92 -14.83
C LEU A 437 2.23 -8.82 -14.50
N GLU A 438 2.59 -8.75 -13.20
CA GLU A 438 3.97 -8.80 -12.72
C GLU A 438 4.68 -10.06 -13.20
N LYS A 439 4.07 -11.23 -13.00
CA LYS A 439 4.63 -12.51 -13.47
C LYS A 439 4.79 -12.56 -14.99
N THR A 440 3.80 -12.05 -15.73
CA THR A 440 3.83 -12.00 -17.19
C THR A 440 4.97 -11.09 -17.66
N ARG A 441 5.10 -9.91 -17.08
CA ARG A 441 6.20 -8.98 -17.35
C ARG A 441 7.56 -9.64 -17.10
N ASP A 442 7.72 -10.26 -15.94
CA ASP A 442 8.99 -10.88 -15.51
C ASP A 442 9.38 -12.08 -16.40
N LEU A 443 8.40 -12.81 -16.95
CA LEU A 443 8.63 -13.87 -17.94
C LEU A 443 8.92 -13.33 -19.34
N LEU A 444 8.29 -12.24 -19.75
CA LEU A 444 8.49 -11.63 -21.09
C LEU A 444 9.81 -10.86 -21.16
N LEU A 445 10.19 -10.21 -20.08
CA LEU A 445 11.36 -9.33 -20.03
C LEU A 445 12.64 -9.97 -20.57
N PRO A 446 13.12 -11.15 -20.10
CA PRO A 446 14.32 -11.77 -20.64
C PRO A 446 14.16 -12.17 -22.12
N ARG A 447 12.99 -12.64 -22.53
CA ARG A 447 12.74 -13.07 -23.91
C ARG A 447 12.78 -11.91 -24.91
N LEU A 448 12.19 -10.76 -24.52
CA LEU A 448 12.23 -9.52 -25.30
C LEU A 448 13.66 -8.97 -25.41
N LEU A 449 14.39 -8.96 -24.31
CA LEU A 449 15.78 -8.48 -24.30
C LEU A 449 16.72 -9.37 -25.13
N ASN A 450 16.47 -10.70 -25.16
CA ASN A 450 17.24 -11.65 -25.96
C ASN A 450 16.81 -11.66 -27.43
N GLY A 451 15.69 -11.02 -27.81
CA GLY A 451 15.15 -11.06 -29.16
C GLY A 451 14.56 -12.41 -29.56
N GLU A 452 13.99 -13.14 -28.58
CA GLU A 452 13.33 -14.44 -28.80
C GLU A 452 11.88 -14.26 -29.30
N ILE A 453 11.32 -13.09 -29.08
CA ILE A 453 9.95 -12.69 -29.49
C ILE A 453 9.95 -11.23 -29.90
#